data_45889197cfb88cc2b8e3b25b38c909a8
#
_entry.id   45889197cfb88cc2b8e3b25b38c909a8
#
_cell.length_a   1.000
_cell.length_b   1.000
_cell.length_c   1.000
_cell.angle_alpha   90.00
_cell.angle_beta   90.00
_cell.angle_gamma   90.00
#
_symmetry.space_group_name_H-M   'P 1'
#
loop_
_entity.id
_entity.type
_entity.pdbx_description
1 polymer ?
#
loop_
_entity_poly.entity_id
_entity_poly.type
_entity_poly.pdbx_seq_one_letter_code
_entity_poly.pdbx_strand_id
1 'polypeptide(L)'
;MEKYNIQLDIVELTPRDFDLAAVLLAKGFYNNPAHEYIFVDPSTRMELLQWGLKANLKLNFAPLMAIGQSFALVEKNQPPGKRPIKAMACWHPPEYSSPGFIAQITSGWLLAPFKFGKETCQRLSEVLTAIEGIKEQVLAQNKAWYLNNMVVVRELRGMGIGTELLCQQLQSKVIPSGFPAILMTQKGTNVRFYQKLGFKIAHKSTIGTGQNTFINWCLIFDES
;
A
#
# COMPACT_ATOMS: atom_id res chain seq x y z
N MET A 1 -12.19 -20.81 -4.09
CA MET A 1 -10.83 -21.14 -3.57
C MET A 1 -10.47 -22.62 -3.63
N GLU A 2 -11.39 -23.51 -3.85
CA GLU A 2 -11.13 -24.97 -3.99
C GLU A 2 -10.20 -25.38 -5.15
N LYS A 3 -9.99 -24.48 -6.10
CA LYS A 3 -9.24 -24.73 -7.34
C LYS A 3 -7.72 -24.95 -7.17
N TYR A 4 -7.16 -24.65 -5.98
CA TYR A 4 -5.70 -24.61 -5.80
C TYR A 4 -5.16 -25.51 -4.70
N ASN A 5 -5.99 -26.34 -4.08
CA ASN A 5 -5.60 -27.23 -2.96
C ASN A 5 -4.90 -26.51 -1.77
N ILE A 6 -4.92 -25.16 -1.74
CA ILE A 6 -4.38 -24.33 -0.65
C ILE A 6 -5.58 -23.75 0.10
N GLN A 7 -5.71 -24.12 1.36
CA GLN A 7 -6.72 -23.51 2.23
C GLN A 7 -6.21 -22.15 2.69
N LEU A 8 -6.88 -21.07 2.25
CA LEU A 8 -6.54 -19.70 2.57
C LEU A 8 -7.64 -19.05 3.41
N ASP A 9 -7.23 -18.20 4.35
CA ASP A 9 -8.12 -17.36 5.16
C ASP A 9 -7.77 -15.90 4.99
N ILE A 10 -8.79 -15.03 4.97
CA ILE A 10 -8.60 -13.59 5.06
C ILE A 10 -8.60 -13.24 6.55
N VAL A 11 -7.50 -12.63 6.98
CA VAL A 11 -7.29 -12.25 8.38
C VAL A 11 -6.84 -10.80 8.47
N GLU A 12 -7.07 -10.18 9.61
CA GLU A 12 -6.41 -8.93 9.94
C GLU A 12 -4.96 -9.20 10.33
N LEU A 13 -4.03 -8.37 9.81
CA LEU A 13 -2.62 -8.46 10.16
C LEU A 13 -2.37 -7.92 11.57
N THR A 14 -1.49 -8.60 12.29
CA THR A 14 -1.01 -8.18 13.60
C THR A 14 0.44 -7.67 13.49
N PRO A 15 0.96 -6.94 14.48
CA PRO A 15 2.37 -6.52 14.48
C PRO A 15 3.37 -7.68 14.34
N ARG A 16 3.00 -8.91 14.73
CA ARG A 16 3.82 -10.12 14.55
C ARG A 16 3.99 -10.50 13.08
N ASP A 17 3.07 -10.09 12.22
CA ASP A 17 3.09 -10.41 10.79
C ASP A 17 3.90 -9.39 9.98
N PHE A 18 4.27 -8.22 10.55
CA PHE A 18 4.83 -7.10 9.79
C PHE A 18 6.18 -7.41 9.12
N ASP A 19 6.97 -8.32 9.66
CA ASP A 19 8.21 -8.75 8.99
C ASP A 19 7.92 -9.48 7.69
N LEU A 20 7.00 -10.43 7.71
CA LEU A 20 6.58 -11.18 6.52
C LEU A 20 5.85 -10.28 5.52
N ALA A 21 4.99 -9.37 6.01
CA ALA A 21 4.30 -8.39 5.20
C ALA A 21 5.27 -7.44 4.49
N ALA A 22 6.28 -6.92 5.19
CA ALA A 22 7.29 -6.04 4.61
C ALA A 22 8.12 -6.73 3.52
N VAL A 23 8.50 -8.00 3.71
CA VAL A 23 9.17 -8.81 2.68
C VAL A 23 8.30 -8.96 1.44
N LEU A 24 7.01 -9.27 1.62
CA LEU A 24 6.06 -9.42 0.51
C LEU A 24 5.88 -8.10 -0.26
N LEU A 25 5.67 -6.99 0.46
CA LEU A 25 5.54 -5.66 -0.13
C LEU A 25 6.81 -5.25 -0.89
N ALA A 26 7.99 -5.43 -0.31
CA ALA A 26 9.25 -5.09 -0.94
C ALA A 26 9.46 -5.86 -2.25
N LYS A 27 9.19 -7.16 -2.27
CA LYS A 27 9.21 -7.98 -3.49
C LYS A 27 8.19 -7.49 -4.53
N GLY A 28 6.98 -7.14 -4.09
CA GLY A 28 5.91 -6.66 -4.97
C GLY A 28 6.18 -5.31 -5.59
N PHE A 29 6.86 -4.44 -4.84
CA PHE A 29 7.13 -3.05 -5.22
C PHE A 29 8.54 -2.80 -5.75
N TYR A 30 9.42 -3.79 -5.77
CA TYR A 30 10.81 -3.64 -6.19
C TYR A 30 10.96 -2.94 -7.56
N ASN A 31 10.14 -3.31 -8.54
CA ASN A 31 10.10 -2.72 -9.88
C ASN A 31 8.91 -1.74 -10.06
N ASN A 32 8.44 -1.11 -8.98
CA ASN A 32 7.45 -0.06 -9.10
C ASN A 32 8.17 1.26 -9.47
N PRO A 33 7.72 2.02 -10.50
CA PRO A 33 8.39 3.23 -10.96
C PRO A 33 8.66 4.27 -9.87
N ALA A 34 7.73 4.48 -8.94
CA ALA A 34 7.96 5.40 -7.82
C ALA A 34 9.08 4.92 -6.88
N HIS A 35 9.15 3.61 -6.62
CA HIS A 35 10.21 3.05 -5.77
C HIS A 35 11.56 2.99 -6.49
N GLU A 36 11.57 2.81 -7.81
CA GLU A 36 12.79 2.93 -8.62
C GLU A 36 13.31 4.36 -8.64
N TYR A 37 12.41 5.34 -8.68
CA TYR A 37 12.73 6.75 -8.56
C TYR A 37 13.33 7.10 -7.18
N ILE A 38 12.70 6.62 -6.09
CA ILE A 38 13.14 6.90 -4.72
C ILE A 38 14.47 6.19 -4.42
N PHE A 39 14.54 4.88 -4.66
CA PHE A 39 15.68 4.01 -4.36
C PHE A 39 16.40 3.63 -5.66
N VAL A 40 17.24 4.52 -6.16
CA VAL A 40 17.87 4.41 -7.49
C VAL A 40 18.79 3.20 -7.59
N ASP A 41 19.58 2.92 -6.54
CA ASP A 41 20.55 1.83 -6.54
C ASP A 41 19.86 0.45 -6.42
N PRO A 42 19.90 -0.39 -7.47
CA PRO A 42 19.28 -1.72 -7.42
C PRO A 42 19.91 -2.66 -6.40
N SER A 43 21.18 -2.45 -6.03
CA SER A 43 21.90 -3.33 -5.10
C SER A 43 21.41 -3.20 -3.67
N THR A 44 20.96 -2.01 -3.26
CA THR A 44 20.46 -1.72 -1.90
C THR A 44 18.94 -1.60 -1.85
N ARG A 45 18.27 -1.43 -3.00
CA ARG A 45 16.82 -1.17 -3.09
C ARG A 45 15.98 -2.15 -2.31
N MET A 46 16.24 -3.45 -2.40
CA MET A 46 15.43 -4.47 -1.71
C MET A 46 15.48 -4.31 -0.19
N GLU A 47 16.67 -4.08 0.36
CA GLU A 47 16.86 -3.89 1.80
C GLU A 47 16.17 -2.62 2.29
N LEU A 48 16.38 -1.50 1.57
CA LEU A 48 15.82 -0.20 1.93
C LEU A 48 14.28 -0.20 1.83
N LEU A 49 13.73 -0.84 0.79
CA LEU A 49 12.28 -1.04 0.66
C LEU A 49 11.71 -1.87 1.81
N GLN A 50 12.34 -2.99 2.14
CA GLN A 50 11.87 -3.85 3.22
C GLN A 50 11.89 -3.10 4.56
N TRP A 51 12.96 -2.38 4.85
CA TRP A 51 13.07 -1.57 6.06
C TRP A 51 12.00 -0.47 6.11
N GLY A 52 11.86 0.32 5.04
CA GLY A 52 10.92 1.43 4.97
C GLY A 52 9.46 0.96 5.04
N LEU A 53 9.12 -0.13 4.36
CA LEU A 53 7.77 -0.70 4.38
C LEU A 53 7.44 -1.31 5.75
N LYS A 54 8.41 -1.93 6.45
CA LYS A 54 8.21 -2.38 7.83
C LYS A 54 7.96 -1.20 8.77
N ALA A 55 8.75 -0.13 8.67
CA ALA A 55 8.55 1.08 9.45
C ALA A 55 7.18 1.74 9.14
N ASN A 56 6.78 1.77 7.86
CA ASN A 56 5.47 2.27 7.43
C ASN A 56 4.31 1.43 8.01
N LEU A 57 4.41 0.10 7.99
CA LEU A 57 3.40 -0.77 8.62
C LEU A 57 3.28 -0.50 10.12
N LYS A 58 4.40 -0.39 10.82
CA LYS A 58 4.39 -0.04 12.25
C LYS A 58 3.80 1.35 12.51
N LEU A 59 4.13 2.32 11.66
CA LEU A 59 3.66 3.70 11.77
C LEU A 59 2.16 3.79 11.58
N ASN A 60 1.61 3.10 10.58
CA ASN A 60 0.25 3.32 10.10
C ASN A 60 -0.76 2.25 10.54
N PHE A 61 -0.30 1.06 10.98
CA PHE A 61 -1.18 -0.09 11.21
C PHE A 61 -0.96 -0.82 12.53
N ALA A 62 -0.10 -0.32 13.42
CA ALA A 62 0.05 -0.89 14.75
C ALA A 62 -1.10 -0.46 15.69
N PRO A 63 -1.68 -1.36 16.49
CA PRO A 63 -2.95 -1.11 17.21
C PRO A 63 -2.93 0.08 18.18
N LEU A 64 -1.78 0.39 18.76
CA LEU A 64 -1.64 1.50 19.73
C LEU A 64 -1.29 2.85 19.08
N MET A 65 -1.03 2.88 17.77
CA MET A 65 -0.41 4.04 17.13
C MET A 65 -1.13 4.48 15.86
N ALA A 66 -2.06 3.68 15.35
CA ALA A 66 -2.63 3.91 14.05
C ALA A 66 -4.08 3.43 13.94
N ILE A 67 -4.81 4.09 13.07
CA ILE A 67 -6.19 3.78 12.70
C ILE A 67 -6.29 3.07 11.34
N GLY A 68 -5.15 2.75 10.72
CA GLY A 68 -5.09 1.99 9.48
C GLY A 68 -5.51 0.53 9.67
N GLN A 69 -6.03 -0.09 8.62
CA GLN A 69 -6.52 -1.47 8.61
C GLN A 69 -5.74 -2.28 7.57
N SER A 70 -5.20 -3.41 7.97
CA SER A 70 -4.45 -4.31 7.08
C SER A 70 -5.06 -5.70 7.06
N PHE A 71 -5.38 -6.18 5.88
CA PHE A 71 -5.98 -7.50 5.66
C PHE A 71 -5.06 -8.33 4.77
N ALA A 72 -4.91 -9.59 5.12
CA ALA A 72 -4.07 -10.50 4.37
C ALA A 72 -4.77 -11.84 4.11
N LEU A 73 -4.48 -12.41 2.97
CA LEU A 73 -4.78 -13.78 2.64
C LEU A 73 -3.59 -14.64 3.06
N VAL A 74 -3.82 -15.55 4.01
CA VAL A 74 -2.79 -16.39 4.63
C VAL A 74 -3.15 -17.86 4.53
N GLU A 75 -2.14 -18.73 4.63
CA GLU A 75 -2.38 -20.16 4.76
C GLU A 75 -3.03 -20.48 6.12
N LYS A 76 -4.04 -21.35 6.10
CA LYS A 76 -4.76 -21.80 7.31
C LYS A 76 -3.81 -22.48 8.30
N ASN A 77 -4.24 -22.46 9.57
CA ASN A 77 -3.61 -23.20 10.66
C ASN A 77 -2.16 -22.77 11.00
N GLN A 78 -1.75 -21.57 10.59
CA GLN A 78 -0.44 -21.01 10.97
C GLN A 78 -0.62 -19.82 11.92
N PRO A 79 0.18 -19.72 13.00
CA PRO A 79 0.07 -18.62 13.95
C PRO A 79 0.62 -17.31 13.37
N PRO A 80 0.17 -16.15 13.89
CA PRO A 80 0.72 -14.84 13.52
C PRO A 80 2.26 -14.82 13.62
N GLY A 81 2.90 -14.20 12.64
CA GLY A 81 4.37 -14.13 12.52
C GLY A 81 5.04 -15.33 11.87
N LYS A 82 4.31 -16.43 11.67
CA LYS A 82 4.81 -17.64 10.98
C LYS A 82 3.98 -18.03 9.76
N ARG A 83 2.82 -17.42 9.56
CA ARG A 83 1.90 -17.70 8.46
C ARG A 83 2.35 -17.03 7.16
N PRO A 84 2.59 -17.80 6.06
CA PRO A 84 2.91 -17.21 4.78
C PRO A 84 1.77 -16.32 4.26
N ILE A 85 2.10 -15.05 3.98
CA ILE A 85 1.13 -14.09 3.43
C ILE A 85 1.15 -14.23 1.91
N LYS A 86 0.00 -14.52 1.32
CA LYS A 86 -0.17 -14.72 -0.13
C LYS A 86 -0.64 -13.46 -0.85
N ALA A 87 -1.44 -12.64 -0.18
CA ALA A 87 -1.87 -11.33 -0.65
C ALA A 87 -2.15 -10.43 0.55
N MET A 88 -2.08 -9.12 0.36
CA MET A 88 -2.49 -8.16 1.39
C MET A 88 -2.98 -6.85 0.79
N ALA A 89 -3.86 -6.18 1.55
CA ALA A 89 -4.36 -4.84 1.27
C ALA A 89 -4.36 -4.03 2.57
N CYS A 90 -3.82 -2.81 2.51
CA CYS A 90 -3.74 -1.90 3.64
C CYS A 90 -4.56 -0.65 3.35
N TRP A 91 -5.48 -0.31 4.24
CA TRP A 91 -6.42 0.79 4.09
C TRP A 91 -6.24 1.85 5.18
N HIS A 92 -6.28 3.11 4.79
CA HIS A 92 -6.53 4.22 5.70
C HIS A 92 -8.01 4.57 5.64
N PRO A 93 -8.74 4.56 6.77
CA PRO A 93 -10.16 4.93 6.80
C PRO A 93 -10.36 6.44 6.57
N PRO A 94 -11.60 6.91 6.28
CA PRO A 94 -11.88 8.32 6.03
C PRO A 94 -11.49 9.27 7.17
N GLU A 95 -11.46 8.76 8.41
CA GLU A 95 -11.05 9.50 9.60
C GLU A 95 -9.56 9.42 9.91
N TYR A 96 -8.77 8.81 9.00
CA TYR A 96 -7.34 8.66 9.21
C TYR A 96 -6.66 10.03 9.36
N SER A 97 -5.91 10.17 10.43
CA SER A 97 -5.02 11.30 10.67
C SER A 97 -3.56 10.85 10.61
N SER A 98 -2.68 11.73 10.20
CA SER A 98 -1.25 11.43 10.14
C SER A 98 -0.74 11.01 11.53
N PRO A 99 0.08 9.95 11.62
CA PRO A 99 0.61 9.46 12.87
C PRO A 99 1.43 10.53 13.60
N GLY A 100 1.17 10.69 14.90
CA GLY A 100 1.86 11.65 15.74
C GLY A 100 3.33 11.28 16.02
N PHE A 101 4.04 12.17 16.73
CA PHE A 101 5.47 12.05 17.01
C PHE A 101 5.86 10.74 17.72
N ILE A 102 5.06 10.27 18.69
CA ILE A 102 5.30 9.00 19.40
C ILE A 102 5.28 7.82 18.43
N ALA A 103 4.32 7.80 17.50
CA ALA A 103 4.23 6.77 16.49
C ALA A 103 5.46 6.78 15.54
N GLN A 104 5.97 7.96 15.21
CA GLN A 104 7.19 8.09 14.40
C GLN A 104 8.44 7.54 15.11
N ILE A 105 8.57 7.79 16.42
CA ILE A 105 9.67 7.22 17.23
C ILE A 105 9.57 5.70 17.27
N THR A 106 8.43 5.18 17.68
CA THR A 106 8.25 3.74 17.96
C THR A 106 8.23 2.86 16.71
N SER A 107 7.84 3.42 15.56
CA SER A 107 7.95 2.74 14.27
C SER A 107 9.40 2.64 13.75
N GLY A 108 10.30 3.49 14.27
CA GLY A 108 11.66 3.67 13.77
C GLY A 108 11.76 4.64 12.60
N TRP A 109 10.66 5.29 12.17
CA TRP A 109 10.64 6.17 11.00
C TRP A 109 11.60 7.36 11.11
N LEU A 110 11.85 7.86 12.31
CA LEU A 110 12.84 8.93 12.56
C LEU A 110 14.28 8.54 12.19
N LEU A 111 14.57 7.26 12.03
CA LEU A 111 15.87 6.76 11.57
C LEU A 111 16.02 6.80 10.03
N ALA A 112 14.96 7.13 9.29
CA ALA A 112 14.97 7.14 7.82
C ALA A 112 16.11 8.00 7.22
N PRO A 113 16.44 9.20 7.72
CA PRO A 113 17.56 9.98 7.19
C PRO A 113 18.92 9.27 7.27
N PHE A 114 19.15 8.53 8.35
CA PHE A 114 20.38 7.75 8.54
C PHE A 114 20.40 6.46 7.69
N LYS A 115 19.23 5.83 7.51
CA LYS A 115 19.12 4.59 6.73
C LYS A 115 19.11 4.84 5.23
N PHE A 116 18.41 5.86 4.76
CA PHE A 116 18.22 6.16 3.34
C PHE A 116 19.25 7.14 2.77
N GLY A 117 19.80 8.02 3.61
CA GLY A 117 20.64 9.13 3.18
C GLY A 117 19.82 10.30 2.61
N LYS A 118 20.49 11.46 2.48
CA LYS A 118 19.87 12.74 2.14
C LYS A 118 19.11 12.71 0.81
N GLU A 119 19.75 12.24 -0.25
CA GLU A 119 19.16 12.26 -1.60
C GLU A 119 17.92 11.36 -1.73
N THR A 120 17.96 10.17 -1.11
CA THR A 120 16.81 9.28 -1.11
C THR A 120 15.64 9.88 -0.32
N CYS A 121 15.94 10.53 0.83
CA CYS A 121 14.91 11.24 1.60
C CYS A 121 14.30 12.41 0.84
N GLN A 122 15.10 13.16 0.05
CA GLN A 122 14.59 14.23 -0.80
C GLN A 122 13.61 13.69 -1.85
N ARG A 123 13.99 12.64 -2.59
CA ARG A 123 13.11 11.99 -3.58
C ARG A 123 11.85 11.41 -2.94
N LEU A 124 11.98 10.78 -1.77
CA LEU A 124 10.83 10.28 -1.01
C LEU A 124 9.87 11.41 -0.62
N SER A 125 10.40 12.52 -0.09
CA SER A 125 9.62 13.70 0.28
C SER A 125 8.91 14.30 -0.94
N GLU A 126 9.59 14.42 -2.08
CA GLU A 126 9.02 14.90 -3.34
C GLU A 126 7.82 14.04 -3.77
N VAL A 127 7.98 12.71 -3.76
CA VAL A 127 6.90 11.79 -4.13
C VAL A 127 5.73 11.88 -3.16
N LEU A 128 5.98 11.91 -1.85
CA LEU A 128 4.92 12.00 -0.84
C LEU A 128 4.17 13.33 -0.93
N THR A 129 4.87 14.45 -1.13
CA THR A 129 4.25 15.78 -1.31
C THR A 129 3.38 15.82 -2.57
N ALA A 130 3.87 15.27 -3.68
CA ALA A 130 3.10 15.20 -4.92
C ALA A 130 1.84 14.33 -4.75
N ILE A 131 1.95 13.18 -4.09
CA ILE A 131 0.79 12.30 -3.81
C ILE A 131 -0.24 13.02 -2.94
N GLU A 132 0.20 13.72 -1.89
CA GLU A 132 -0.71 14.42 -1.00
C GLU A 132 -1.44 15.57 -1.73
N GLY A 133 -0.73 16.37 -2.53
CA GLY A 133 -1.35 17.40 -3.36
C GLY A 133 -2.37 16.85 -4.37
N ILE A 134 -2.12 15.65 -4.95
CA ILE A 134 -3.08 14.98 -5.82
C ILE A 134 -4.33 14.54 -5.04
N LYS A 135 -4.17 14.00 -3.83
CA LYS A 135 -5.30 13.64 -2.97
C LYS A 135 -6.16 14.85 -2.64
N GLU A 136 -5.53 15.95 -2.21
CA GLU A 136 -6.23 17.20 -1.91
C GLU A 136 -7.02 17.70 -3.13
N GLN A 137 -6.40 17.68 -4.32
CA GLN A 137 -7.06 18.10 -5.56
C GLN A 137 -8.25 17.21 -5.93
N VAL A 138 -8.10 15.87 -5.81
CA VAL A 138 -9.14 14.92 -6.21
C VAL A 138 -10.29 14.89 -5.21
N LEU A 139 -10.00 14.97 -3.93
CA LEU A 139 -10.99 14.87 -2.88
C LEU A 139 -11.67 16.21 -2.54
N ALA A 140 -11.07 17.35 -2.90
CA ALA A 140 -11.60 18.68 -2.59
C ALA A 140 -12.08 18.81 -1.13
N GLN A 141 -11.27 18.33 -0.18
CA GLN A 141 -11.53 18.25 1.27
C GLN A 141 -12.55 17.18 1.70
N ASN A 142 -13.12 16.40 0.78
CA ASN A 142 -13.96 15.27 1.16
C ASN A 142 -13.11 14.14 1.76
N LYS A 143 -13.74 13.36 2.63
CA LYS A 143 -13.12 12.17 3.22
C LYS A 143 -13.24 10.98 2.27
N ALA A 144 -12.23 10.10 2.28
CA ALA A 144 -12.23 8.88 1.49
C ALA A 144 -11.42 7.77 2.18
N TRP A 145 -11.74 6.54 1.88
CA TRP A 145 -10.83 5.42 2.10
C TRP A 145 -9.61 5.55 1.18
N TYR A 146 -8.43 5.28 1.70
CA TYR A 146 -7.22 5.25 0.88
C TYR A 146 -6.58 3.86 0.90
N LEU A 147 -6.57 3.19 -0.26
CA LEU A 147 -5.83 1.95 -0.43
C LEU A 147 -4.33 2.28 -0.55
N ASN A 148 -3.66 2.21 0.59
CA ASN A 148 -2.24 2.58 0.70
C ASN A 148 -1.32 1.56 0.05
N ASN A 149 -1.52 0.26 0.33
CA ASN A 149 -0.72 -0.82 -0.23
C ASN A 149 -1.60 -1.99 -0.64
N MET A 150 -1.28 -2.58 -1.79
CA MET A 150 -1.85 -3.85 -2.21
C MET A 150 -0.81 -4.69 -2.94
N VAL A 151 -0.72 -5.95 -2.59
CA VAL A 151 0.18 -6.91 -3.23
C VAL A 151 -0.38 -8.32 -3.23
N VAL A 152 -0.07 -9.07 -4.29
CA VAL A 152 -0.31 -10.53 -4.40
C VAL A 152 1.01 -11.18 -4.76
N VAL A 153 1.35 -12.31 -4.12
CA VAL A 153 2.55 -13.09 -4.48
C VAL A 153 2.53 -13.43 -5.97
N ARG A 154 3.71 -13.46 -6.59
CA ARG A 154 3.83 -13.60 -8.04
C ARG A 154 3.13 -14.84 -8.58
N GLU A 155 3.24 -15.96 -7.86
CA GLU A 155 2.73 -17.29 -8.21
C GLU A 155 1.20 -17.36 -8.28
N LEU A 156 0.51 -16.46 -7.57
CA LEU A 156 -0.95 -16.38 -7.50
C LEU A 156 -1.56 -15.23 -8.31
N ARG A 157 -0.72 -14.47 -9.04
CA ARG A 157 -1.22 -13.39 -9.90
C ARG A 157 -1.98 -13.97 -11.10
N GLY A 158 -3.02 -13.27 -11.54
CA GLY A 158 -3.89 -13.72 -12.63
C GLY A 158 -4.94 -14.75 -12.21
N MET A 159 -4.91 -15.23 -10.98
CA MET A 159 -5.83 -16.25 -10.45
C MET A 159 -7.08 -15.69 -9.74
N GLY A 160 -7.31 -14.38 -9.83
CA GLY A 160 -8.48 -13.74 -9.20
C GLY A 160 -8.29 -13.37 -7.72
N ILE A 161 -7.20 -13.79 -7.07
CA ILE A 161 -6.93 -13.57 -5.63
C ILE A 161 -7.00 -12.10 -5.22
N GLY A 162 -6.37 -11.22 -6.00
CA GLY A 162 -6.41 -9.78 -5.73
C GLY A 162 -7.80 -9.19 -5.91
N THR A 163 -8.56 -9.68 -6.88
CA THR A 163 -9.97 -9.30 -7.10
C THR A 163 -10.81 -9.70 -5.91
N GLU A 164 -10.71 -10.95 -5.46
CA GLU A 164 -11.49 -11.47 -4.33
C GLU A 164 -11.20 -10.68 -3.04
N LEU A 165 -9.90 -10.46 -2.72
CA LEU A 165 -9.51 -9.69 -1.54
C LEU A 165 -10.08 -8.27 -1.57
N LEU A 166 -9.98 -7.55 -2.70
CA LEU A 166 -10.49 -6.19 -2.82
C LEU A 166 -12.02 -6.12 -2.85
N CYS A 167 -12.68 -7.00 -3.61
CA CYS A 167 -14.15 -7.04 -3.62
C CYS A 167 -14.71 -7.22 -2.22
N GLN A 168 -14.15 -8.14 -1.44
CA GLN A 168 -14.58 -8.34 -0.06
C GLN A 168 -14.42 -7.06 0.78
N GLN A 169 -13.28 -6.35 0.65
CA GLN A 169 -13.04 -5.12 1.40
C GLN A 169 -13.97 -3.98 0.94
N LEU A 170 -14.18 -3.83 -0.37
CA LEU A 170 -15.12 -2.86 -0.91
C LEU A 170 -16.54 -3.11 -0.38
N GLN A 171 -17.02 -4.35 -0.45
CA GLN A 171 -18.38 -4.73 -0.03
C GLN A 171 -18.59 -4.66 1.48
N SER A 172 -17.56 -5.03 2.28
CA SER A 172 -17.72 -5.10 3.73
C SER A 172 -17.42 -3.79 4.46
N LYS A 173 -16.69 -2.86 3.84
CA LYS A 173 -16.19 -1.64 4.50
C LYS A 173 -16.46 -0.36 3.72
N VAL A 174 -16.04 -0.30 2.47
CA VAL A 174 -16.08 0.94 1.68
C VAL A 174 -17.53 1.31 1.36
N ILE A 175 -18.24 0.43 0.69
CA ILE A 175 -19.63 0.65 0.28
C ILE A 175 -20.56 0.95 1.47
N PRO A 176 -20.55 0.16 2.56
CA PRO A 176 -21.41 0.45 3.70
C PRO A 176 -21.08 1.76 4.43
N SER A 177 -19.87 2.29 4.25
CA SER A 177 -19.47 3.55 4.90
C SER A 177 -20.05 4.79 4.20
N GLY A 178 -20.48 4.68 2.95
CA GLY A 178 -20.93 5.82 2.13
C GLY A 178 -19.81 6.76 1.69
N PHE A 179 -18.53 6.44 1.97
CA PHE A 179 -17.39 7.22 1.52
C PHE A 179 -16.75 6.61 0.27
N PRO A 180 -16.26 7.41 -0.67
CA PRO A 180 -15.49 6.92 -1.80
C PRO A 180 -14.17 6.27 -1.35
N ALA A 181 -13.54 5.51 -2.25
CA ALA A 181 -12.19 5.01 -2.05
C ALA A 181 -11.27 5.52 -3.14
N ILE A 182 -10.05 5.91 -2.77
CA ILE A 182 -9.00 6.32 -3.70
C ILE A 182 -7.76 5.45 -3.56
N LEU A 183 -6.96 5.41 -4.61
CA LEU A 183 -5.64 4.79 -4.62
C LEU A 183 -4.70 5.48 -5.60
N MET A 184 -3.40 5.27 -5.39
CA MET A 184 -2.34 5.67 -6.33
C MET A 184 -1.68 4.45 -6.94
N THR A 185 -1.37 4.51 -8.24
CA THR A 185 -0.60 3.46 -8.91
C THR A 185 0.27 4.05 -10.02
N GLN A 186 1.40 3.39 -10.29
CA GLN A 186 2.39 3.83 -11.28
C GLN A 186 2.56 2.83 -12.43
N LYS A 187 1.68 1.83 -12.52
CA LYS A 187 1.69 0.82 -13.58
C LYS A 187 0.36 0.76 -14.31
N GLY A 188 0.37 0.91 -15.64
CA GLY A 188 -0.84 0.82 -16.46
C GLY A 188 -1.55 -0.54 -16.37
N THR A 189 -0.83 -1.62 -16.04
CA THR A 189 -1.43 -2.93 -15.76
C THR A 189 -2.31 -2.90 -14.52
N ASN A 190 -1.90 -2.16 -13.48
CA ASN A 190 -2.69 -1.99 -12.28
C ASN A 190 -3.91 -1.11 -12.53
N VAL A 191 -3.77 -0.06 -13.36
CA VAL A 191 -4.92 0.78 -13.76
C VAL A 191 -6.04 -0.09 -14.34
N ARG A 192 -5.70 -0.96 -15.31
CA ARG A 192 -6.69 -1.89 -15.90
C ARG A 192 -7.28 -2.87 -14.89
N PHE A 193 -6.49 -3.33 -13.91
CA PHE A 193 -6.97 -4.18 -12.83
C PHE A 193 -8.00 -3.46 -11.96
N TYR A 194 -7.71 -2.25 -11.50
CA TYR A 194 -8.63 -1.48 -10.66
C TYR A 194 -9.87 -1.01 -11.42
N GLN A 195 -9.75 -0.69 -12.71
CA GLN A 195 -10.91 -0.34 -13.55
C GLN A 195 -11.92 -1.50 -13.65
N LYS A 196 -11.47 -2.75 -13.71
CA LYS A 196 -12.36 -3.92 -13.67
C LYS A 196 -13.11 -4.08 -12.35
N LEU A 197 -12.64 -3.43 -11.29
CA LEU A 197 -13.27 -3.39 -9.96
C LEU A 197 -14.13 -2.14 -9.75
N GLY A 198 -14.38 -1.35 -10.80
CA GLY A 198 -15.23 -0.17 -10.75
C GLY A 198 -14.50 1.14 -10.47
N PHE A 199 -13.17 1.12 -10.25
CA PHE A 199 -12.41 2.36 -10.10
C PHE A 199 -12.32 3.13 -11.43
N LYS A 200 -12.40 4.45 -11.36
CA LYS A 200 -12.24 5.38 -12.49
C LYS A 200 -10.97 6.21 -12.30
N ILE A 201 -10.30 6.58 -13.38
CA ILE A 201 -9.15 7.50 -13.31
C ILE A 201 -9.67 8.89 -12.96
N ALA A 202 -9.28 9.40 -11.78
CA ALA A 202 -9.62 10.74 -11.33
C ALA A 202 -8.51 11.75 -11.68
N HIS A 203 -7.23 11.32 -11.67
CA HIS A 203 -6.11 12.20 -12.01
C HIS A 203 -4.96 11.38 -12.62
N LYS A 204 -4.20 12.01 -13.50
CA LYS A 204 -2.96 11.44 -14.07
C LYS A 204 -1.93 12.56 -14.17
N SER A 205 -0.76 12.33 -13.61
CA SER A 205 0.36 13.29 -13.63
C SER A 205 1.70 12.58 -13.80
N THR A 206 2.71 13.37 -14.09
CA THR A 206 4.11 12.94 -14.06
C THR A 206 4.73 13.47 -12.78
N ILE A 207 5.44 12.62 -12.03
CA ILE A 207 6.17 12.96 -10.81
C ILE A 207 7.65 12.76 -11.08
N GLY A 208 8.50 13.62 -10.49
CA GLY A 208 9.95 13.61 -10.61
C GLY A 208 10.47 14.78 -11.44
N THR A 209 11.79 14.89 -11.55
CA THR A 209 12.50 16.01 -12.17
C THR A 209 13.47 15.53 -13.25
N GLY A 210 13.70 16.38 -14.26
CA GLY A 210 14.64 16.12 -15.35
C GLY A 210 14.25 14.88 -16.18
N GLN A 211 15.21 13.97 -16.36
CA GLN A 211 14.98 12.72 -17.10
C GLN A 211 14.43 11.57 -16.22
N ASN A 212 14.48 11.75 -14.91
CA ASN A 212 14.01 10.75 -13.95
C ASN A 212 12.58 11.08 -13.54
N THR A 213 11.60 10.63 -14.31
CA THR A 213 10.19 10.85 -14.03
C THR A 213 9.39 9.57 -14.18
N PHE A 214 8.23 9.51 -13.55
CA PHE A 214 7.28 8.42 -13.72
C PHE A 214 5.85 8.92 -13.75
N ILE A 215 4.96 8.16 -14.39
CA ILE A 215 3.54 8.46 -14.44
C ILE A 215 2.88 7.93 -13.17
N ASN A 216 2.07 8.78 -12.54
CA ASN A 216 1.21 8.42 -11.42
C ASN A 216 -0.27 8.59 -11.83
N TRP A 217 -1.08 7.60 -11.51
CA TRP A 217 -2.53 7.64 -11.65
C TRP A 217 -3.18 7.63 -10.27
N CYS A 218 -4.10 8.55 -10.03
CA CYS A 218 -5.06 8.48 -8.95
C CYS A 218 -6.36 7.89 -9.50
N LEU A 219 -6.85 6.83 -8.87
CA LEU A 219 -8.14 6.25 -9.21
C LEU A 219 -9.10 6.41 -8.04
N ILE A 220 -10.37 6.59 -8.38
CA ILE A 220 -11.48 6.71 -7.42
C ILE A 220 -12.52 5.63 -7.69
N PHE A 221 -13.02 5.03 -6.62
CA PHE A 221 -14.21 4.19 -6.59
C PHE A 221 -15.29 4.95 -5.82
N ASP A 222 -16.41 5.18 -6.47
CA ASP A 222 -17.56 5.87 -5.91
C ASP A 222 -18.82 5.22 -6.47
N GLU A 223 -19.72 4.78 -5.60
CA GLU A 223 -21.00 4.18 -5.98
C GLU A 223 -22.16 5.22 -6.06
N SER A 224 -21.89 6.52 -5.79
CA SER A 224 -22.89 7.58 -5.89
C SER A 224 -23.28 7.91 -7.34
#